data_6882178d1d40da536098b86a39780593
#
_entry.id   6882178d1d40da536098b86a39780593
#
_cell.length_a   1.000
_cell.length_b   1.000
_cell.length_c   1.000
_cell.angle_alpha   90.00
_cell.angle_beta   90.00
_cell.angle_gamma   90.00
#
_symmetry.space_group_name_H-M   'P 1'
#
loop_
_entity.id
_entity.type
_entity.pdbx_description
1 polymer ?
#
loop_
_entity_poly.entity_id
_entity_poly.type
_entity_poly.pdbx_seq_one_letter_code
_entity_poly.pdbx_strand_id
1 'polypeptide(L)'
;MTAPKPGQLNTGTAGATSTSPVPQAAPQPGRYEIDPTRSAVTFRTRHMFGLAPVRGSFAIRAGTVDVAGPLTDPGIYAEIEAASIHTGNGQRDSNVRSARLLAVGQHPVITFRSEHLDGQALTGTLTVRDVTRPVSLSIKQSAVSSGAFTACAATRIDRTAFGVTAYRGLAGRYLDMTVEVWCVHK
;
A
#
# COMPACT_ATOMS: atom_id res chain seq x y z
N MET A 1 -60.14 45.35 -23.59
CA MET A 1 -59.65 45.06 -22.24
C MET A 1 -58.93 43.69 -22.33
N THR A 2 -57.63 43.74 -22.46
CA THR A 2 -56.78 42.57 -22.78
C THR A 2 -56.01 42.20 -21.52
N ALA A 3 -56.19 40.98 -21.03
CA ALA A 3 -55.48 40.43 -19.89
C ALA A 3 -54.06 40.05 -20.26
N PRO A 4 -53.05 40.23 -19.39
CA PRO A 4 -51.69 39.81 -19.67
C PRO A 4 -51.46 38.34 -19.30
N LYS A 5 -50.60 37.71 -20.08
CA LYS A 5 -50.13 36.30 -20.04
C LYS A 5 -49.12 36.09 -18.91
N PRO A 6 -49.17 35.00 -18.13
CA PRO A 6 -48.19 34.72 -17.09
C PRO A 6 -46.89 34.20 -17.69
N GLY A 7 -45.77 34.67 -17.09
CA GLY A 7 -44.40 34.37 -17.50
C GLY A 7 -43.96 32.92 -17.26
N GLN A 8 -43.11 32.43 -18.14
CA GLN A 8 -42.43 31.14 -18.06
C GLN A 8 -41.35 31.17 -16.98
N LEU A 9 -41.44 30.26 -16.04
CA LEU A 9 -40.37 29.93 -15.11
C LEU A 9 -39.31 29.07 -15.84
N ASN A 10 -38.14 29.68 -15.96
CA ASN A 10 -36.97 29.02 -16.53
C ASN A 10 -36.34 28.10 -15.44
N THR A 11 -36.60 26.81 -15.50
CA THR A 11 -35.96 25.82 -14.65
C THR A 11 -34.52 25.62 -15.14
N GLY A 12 -33.57 26.25 -14.45
CA GLY A 12 -32.14 26.04 -14.65
C GLY A 12 -31.77 24.58 -14.33
N THR A 13 -31.44 23.83 -15.36
CA THR A 13 -30.83 22.51 -15.25
C THR A 13 -29.45 22.65 -14.63
N ALA A 14 -29.31 22.19 -13.37
CA ALA A 14 -28.02 22.06 -12.74
C ALA A 14 -27.23 20.97 -13.50
N GLY A 15 -26.22 21.40 -14.27
CA GLY A 15 -25.29 20.51 -14.93
C GLY A 15 -24.47 19.76 -13.88
N ALA A 16 -24.76 18.48 -13.70
CA ALA A 16 -23.87 17.58 -12.98
C ALA A 16 -22.55 17.49 -13.74
N THR A 17 -21.52 18.08 -13.20
CA THR A 17 -20.14 17.95 -13.71
C THR A 17 -19.70 16.51 -13.43
N SER A 18 -19.88 15.65 -14.40
CA SER A 18 -19.31 14.30 -14.43
C SER A 18 -17.80 14.46 -14.52
N THR A 19 -17.11 14.37 -13.39
CA THR A 19 -15.66 14.27 -13.35
C THR A 19 -15.29 12.87 -13.85
N SER A 20 -15.06 12.75 -15.15
CA SER A 20 -14.46 11.54 -15.72
C SER A 20 -13.10 11.32 -15.04
N PRO A 21 -12.79 10.10 -14.59
CA PRO A 21 -11.46 9.82 -14.05
C PRO A 21 -10.43 10.07 -15.16
N VAL A 22 -9.47 10.94 -14.85
CA VAL A 22 -8.32 11.17 -15.73
C VAL A 22 -7.67 9.82 -15.97
N PRO A 23 -7.43 9.40 -17.23
CA PRO A 23 -6.73 8.15 -17.49
C PRO A 23 -5.37 8.19 -16.80
N GLN A 24 -5.16 7.35 -15.81
CA GLN A 24 -3.85 7.20 -15.20
C GLN A 24 -2.92 6.63 -16.26
N ALA A 25 -1.92 7.42 -16.68
CA ALA A 25 -0.94 6.96 -17.62
C ALA A 25 -0.27 5.69 -17.06
N ALA A 26 -0.27 4.61 -17.86
CA ALA A 26 0.44 3.39 -17.50
C ALA A 26 1.95 3.59 -17.73
N PRO A 27 2.82 3.00 -16.89
CA PRO A 27 4.24 3.00 -17.14
C PRO A 27 4.56 2.24 -18.43
N GLN A 28 5.61 2.65 -19.11
CA GLN A 28 6.05 1.97 -20.33
C GLN A 28 6.47 0.52 -20.01
N PRO A 29 6.30 -0.43 -20.95
CA PRO A 29 6.84 -1.77 -20.79
C PRO A 29 8.33 -1.73 -20.55
N GLY A 30 8.79 -2.55 -19.60
CA GLY A 30 10.20 -2.61 -19.24
C GLY A 30 10.40 -3.02 -17.78
N ARG A 31 11.66 -3.09 -17.39
CA ARG A 31 12.07 -3.39 -16.02
C ARG A 31 12.38 -2.13 -15.25
N TYR A 32 11.83 -2.02 -14.06
CA TYR A 32 12.05 -0.90 -13.14
C TYR A 32 12.65 -1.42 -11.84
N GLU A 33 13.48 -0.62 -11.23
CA GLU A 33 13.98 -0.84 -9.86
C GLU A 33 13.27 0.10 -8.89
N ILE A 34 12.87 -0.45 -7.74
CA ILE A 34 12.32 0.37 -6.64
C ILE A 34 13.48 1.10 -5.97
N ASP A 35 13.43 2.42 -5.93
CA ASP A 35 14.41 3.25 -5.21
C ASP A 35 14.13 3.16 -3.70
N PRO A 36 15.01 2.51 -2.90
CA PRO A 36 14.79 2.34 -1.47
C PRO A 36 14.81 3.66 -0.69
N THR A 37 15.49 4.68 -1.21
CA THR A 37 15.65 5.97 -0.53
C THR A 37 14.42 6.86 -0.67
N ARG A 38 13.60 6.58 -1.68
CA ARG A 38 12.39 7.35 -2.03
C ARG A 38 11.11 6.53 -1.84
N SER A 39 11.23 5.32 -1.30
CA SER A 39 10.12 4.40 -1.09
C SER A 39 10.00 4.02 0.37
N ALA A 40 8.78 3.81 0.83
CA ALA A 40 8.53 3.47 2.23
C ALA A 40 7.28 2.61 2.39
N VAL A 41 7.27 1.80 3.45
CA VAL A 41 6.10 1.12 3.96
C VAL A 41 5.76 1.74 5.30
N THR A 42 4.58 2.34 5.41
CA THR A 42 4.08 2.90 6.67
C THR A 42 2.90 2.10 7.17
N PHE A 43 2.65 2.12 8.47
CA PHE A 43 1.50 1.45 9.05
C PHE A 43 0.88 2.23 10.18
N ARG A 44 -0.41 1.93 10.41
CA ARG A 44 -1.16 2.35 11.60
C ARG A 44 -1.76 1.13 12.26
N THR A 45 -1.70 1.10 13.57
CA THR A 45 -2.34 0.07 14.39
C THR A 45 -2.79 0.67 15.72
N ARG A 46 -3.41 -0.13 16.57
CA ARG A 46 -3.86 0.30 17.89
C ARG A 46 -3.30 -0.61 18.97
N HIS A 47 -2.86 -0.03 20.06
CA HIS A 47 -2.38 -0.70 21.26
C HIS A 47 -3.44 -0.69 22.38
N MET A 48 -3.18 -1.45 23.45
CA MET A 48 -3.97 -1.41 24.69
C MET A 48 -5.47 -1.56 24.41
N PHE A 49 -5.86 -2.72 23.88
CA PHE A 49 -7.27 -3.03 23.54
C PHE A 49 -7.93 -2.03 22.56
N GLY A 50 -7.14 -1.40 21.70
CA GLY A 50 -7.63 -0.44 20.73
C GLY A 50 -7.64 1.03 21.16
N LEU A 51 -7.17 1.35 22.37
CA LEU A 51 -7.26 2.70 22.92
C LEU A 51 -6.13 3.62 22.44
N ALA A 52 -4.91 3.11 22.25
CA ALA A 52 -3.76 3.92 21.89
C ALA A 52 -3.36 3.73 20.42
N PRO A 53 -3.41 4.78 19.57
CA PRO A 53 -2.93 4.69 18.19
C PRO A 53 -1.40 4.59 18.15
N VAL A 54 -0.89 3.73 17.27
CA VAL A 54 0.54 3.60 16.98
C VAL A 54 0.73 3.74 15.48
N ARG A 55 1.74 4.50 15.09
CA ARG A 55 2.23 4.61 13.71
C ARG A 55 3.65 4.10 13.67
N GLY A 56 4.04 3.60 12.53
CA GLY A 56 5.41 3.19 12.30
C GLY A 56 5.69 3.01 10.82
N SER A 57 6.94 2.66 10.53
CA SER A 57 7.42 2.43 9.18
C SER A 57 8.40 1.27 9.12
N PHE A 58 8.57 0.76 7.90
CA PHE A 58 9.65 -0.12 7.49
C PHE A 58 10.31 0.47 6.25
N ALA A 59 11.61 0.24 6.11
CA ALA A 59 12.34 0.56 4.89
C ALA A 59 12.20 -0.56 3.86
N ILE A 60 12.04 -0.20 2.61
CA ILE A 60 12.20 -1.11 1.48
C ILE A 60 13.70 -1.30 1.27
N ARG A 61 14.16 -2.54 1.22
CA ARG A 61 15.55 -2.91 1.01
C ARG A 61 15.90 -2.94 -0.48
N ALA A 62 15.04 -3.57 -1.27
CA ALA A 62 15.18 -3.72 -2.71
C ALA A 62 13.84 -4.08 -3.33
N GLY A 63 13.71 -3.94 -4.62
CA GLY A 63 12.57 -4.45 -5.36
C GLY A 63 12.66 -4.16 -6.84
N THR A 64 11.88 -4.93 -7.61
CA THR A 64 11.77 -4.79 -9.05
C THR A 64 10.30 -4.81 -9.46
N VAL A 65 10.01 -4.10 -10.56
CA VAL A 65 8.72 -4.12 -11.22
C VAL A 65 8.94 -4.38 -12.69
N ASP A 66 8.54 -5.55 -13.16
CA ASP A 66 8.55 -5.91 -14.57
C ASP A 66 7.18 -5.59 -15.16
N VAL A 67 7.12 -4.57 -16.02
CA VAL A 67 5.92 -4.13 -16.72
C VAL A 67 5.91 -4.78 -18.09
N ALA A 68 5.03 -5.76 -18.29
CA ALA A 68 4.69 -6.27 -19.62
C ALA A 68 3.43 -5.57 -20.12
N GLY A 69 3.25 -5.50 -21.41
CA GLY A 69 1.95 -5.05 -21.94
C GLY A 69 1.06 -6.27 -22.23
N PRO A 70 -0.21 -6.31 -21.87
CA PRO A 70 -1.00 -5.38 -21.08
C PRO A 70 -0.70 -5.48 -19.56
N LEU A 71 -0.99 -4.42 -18.79
CA LEU A 71 -0.64 -4.29 -17.38
C LEU A 71 -1.56 -5.12 -16.44
N THR A 72 -1.83 -6.37 -16.80
CA THR A 72 -2.67 -7.27 -16.01
C THR A 72 -1.88 -8.08 -14.99
N ASP A 73 -0.63 -8.39 -15.30
CA ASP A 73 0.22 -9.26 -14.48
C ASP A 73 1.63 -8.66 -14.33
N PRO A 74 1.75 -7.51 -13.63
CA PRO A 74 3.07 -6.92 -13.41
C PRO A 74 3.89 -7.83 -12.50
N GLY A 75 5.10 -8.16 -12.90
CA GLY A 75 6.04 -8.96 -12.11
C GLY A 75 6.66 -8.10 -11.00
N ILE A 76 5.98 -7.93 -9.87
CA ILE A 76 6.49 -7.14 -8.75
C ILE A 76 7.14 -8.06 -7.71
N TYR A 77 8.36 -7.75 -7.35
CA TYR A 77 9.06 -8.33 -6.20
C TYR A 77 9.59 -7.21 -5.32
N ALA A 78 9.34 -7.29 -4.02
CA ALA A 78 9.85 -6.32 -3.05
C ALA A 78 10.36 -7.02 -1.79
N GLU A 79 11.48 -6.53 -1.29
CA GLU A 79 12.10 -6.91 -0.02
C GLU A 79 12.00 -5.73 0.96
N ILE A 80 11.45 -6.01 2.13
CA ILE A 80 11.31 -5.06 3.23
C ILE A 80 12.27 -5.50 4.35
N GLU A 81 13.11 -4.59 4.82
CA GLU A 81 14.03 -4.82 5.93
C GLU A 81 13.24 -4.95 7.24
N ALA A 82 13.14 -6.17 7.79
CA ALA A 82 12.35 -6.40 9.00
C ALA A 82 12.92 -5.66 10.24
N ALA A 83 14.24 -5.49 10.30
CA ALA A 83 14.92 -4.79 11.39
C ALA A 83 14.74 -3.27 11.33
N SER A 84 14.29 -2.71 10.21
CA SER A 84 14.09 -1.28 10.01
C SER A 84 12.84 -0.72 10.70
N ILE A 85 12.05 -1.56 11.35
CA ILE A 85 10.87 -1.12 12.10
C ILE A 85 11.17 0.10 12.96
N HIS A 86 10.40 1.15 12.78
CA HIS A 86 10.51 2.39 13.55
C HIS A 86 9.12 2.90 13.92
N THR A 87 8.87 3.07 15.22
CA THR A 87 7.59 3.57 15.74
C THR A 87 7.74 4.80 16.62
N GLY A 88 8.95 5.38 16.68
CA GLY A 88 9.28 6.47 17.59
C GLY A 88 9.42 6.05 19.06
N ASN A 89 9.46 4.74 19.34
CA ASN A 89 9.66 4.20 20.69
C ASN A 89 10.62 3.01 20.64
N GLY A 90 11.86 3.22 21.08
CA GLY A 90 12.94 2.24 20.99
C GLY A 90 12.65 0.92 21.71
N GLN A 91 11.95 0.95 22.87
CA GLN A 91 11.59 -0.25 23.59
C GLN A 91 10.58 -1.10 22.82
N ARG A 92 9.58 -0.45 22.21
CA ARG A 92 8.62 -1.12 21.33
C ARG A 92 9.30 -1.71 20.11
N ASP A 93 10.16 -0.94 19.45
CA ASP A 93 10.88 -1.37 18.26
C ASP A 93 11.79 -2.58 18.57
N SER A 94 12.46 -2.58 19.72
CA SER A 94 13.24 -3.74 20.20
C SER A 94 12.36 -4.97 20.43
N ASN A 95 11.19 -4.79 21.05
CA ASN A 95 10.24 -5.87 21.24
C ASN A 95 9.73 -6.44 19.91
N VAL A 96 9.44 -5.57 18.92
CA VAL A 96 8.97 -6.01 17.60
C VAL A 96 10.06 -6.80 16.86
N ARG A 97 11.32 -6.41 17.00
CA ARG A 97 12.46 -7.15 16.41
C ARG A 97 12.75 -8.50 17.07
N SER A 98 12.29 -8.69 18.29
CA SER A 98 12.59 -9.89 19.10
C SER A 98 12.02 -11.18 18.48
N ALA A 99 12.53 -12.31 18.96
CA ALA A 99 12.07 -13.67 18.58
C ALA A 99 10.57 -13.88 18.81
N ARG A 100 9.96 -13.14 19.73
CA ARG A 100 8.52 -13.22 20.04
C ARG A 100 7.62 -12.65 18.94
N LEU A 101 8.13 -11.69 18.16
CA LEU A 101 7.36 -11.03 17.09
C LEU A 101 8.00 -11.30 15.71
N LEU A 102 8.88 -10.45 15.21
CA LEU A 102 9.43 -10.61 13.85
C LEU A 102 10.64 -11.55 13.78
N ALA A 103 11.32 -11.82 14.90
CA ALA A 103 12.51 -12.67 14.95
C ALA A 103 13.56 -12.27 13.89
N VAL A 104 13.88 -10.98 13.81
CA VAL A 104 14.67 -10.40 12.71
C VAL A 104 16.06 -11.01 12.55
N GLY A 105 16.64 -11.60 13.61
CA GLY A 105 17.91 -12.31 13.54
C GLY A 105 17.83 -13.62 12.73
N GLN A 106 16.64 -14.21 12.60
CA GLN A 106 16.39 -15.42 11.82
C GLN A 106 15.68 -15.08 10.50
N HIS A 107 14.83 -14.06 10.50
CA HIS A 107 14.01 -13.63 9.37
C HIS A 107 14.25 -12.13 9.08
N PRO A 108 15.39 -11.78 8.49
CA PRO A 108 15.77 -10.37 8.31
C PRO A 108 14.92 -9.66 7.26
N VAL A 109 14.24 -10.40 6.38
CA VAL A 109 13.51 -9.84 5.23
C VAL A 109 12.06 -10.31 5.24
N ILE A 110 11.14 -9.36 4.97
CA ILE A 110 9.76 -9.61 4.60
C ILE A 110 9.66 -9.46 3.09
N THR A 111 9.02 -10.38 2.38
CA THR A 111 8.94 -10.34 0.91
C THR A 111 7.51 -10.25 0.40
N PHE A 112 7.32 -9.49 -0.67
CA PHE A 112 6.09 -9.46 -1.44
C PHE A 112 6.35 -9.89 -2.88
N ARG A 113 5.43 -10.69 -3.45
CA ARG A 113 5.38 -11.06 -4.87
C ARG A 113 3.97 -10.83 -5.40
N SER A 114 3.86 -10.10 -6.49
CA SER A 114 2.57 -9.94 -7.17
C SER A 114 2.16 -11.21 -7.92
N GLU A 115 0.85 -11.35 -8.11
CA GLU A 115 0.25 -12.40 -8.93
C GLU A 115 -0.61 -11.81 -10.03
N HIS A 116 -1.50 -10.88 -9.72
CA HIS A 116 -2.45 -10.32 -10.68
C HIS A 116 -2.83 -8.89 -10.34
N LEU A 117 -3.10 -8.08 -11.35
CA LEU A 117 -3.63 -6.72 -11.24
C LEU A 117 -4.97 -6.63 -11.97
N ASP A 118 -6.04 -6.43 -11.21
CA ASP A 118 -7.38 -6.17 -11.74
C ASP A 118 -7.82 -4.74 -11.37
N GLY A 119 -7.81 -3.86 -12.36
CA GLY A 119 -8.08 -2.44 -12.15
C GLY A 119 -7.11 -1.82 -11.13
N GLN A 120 -7.59 -1.57 -9.92
CA GLN A 120 -6.79 -1.05 -8.81
C GLN A 120 -6.46 -2.10 -7.75
N ALA A 121 -6.90 -3.34 -7.92
CA ALA A 121 -6.64 -4.43 -6.98
C ALA A 121 -5.41 -5.22 -7.42
N LEU A 122 -4.30 -5.04 -6.72
CA LEU A 122 -3.08 -5.82 -6.89
C LEU A 122 -3.08 -6.97 -5.89
N THR A 123 -3.21 -8.19 -6.38
CA THR A 123 -3.10 -9.41 -5.56
C THR A 123 -1.70 -9.98 -5.62
N GLY A 124 -1.33 -10.71 -4.58
CA GLY A 124 -0.03 -11.35 -4.49
C GLY A 124 0.14 -12.08 -3.17
N THR A 125 1.36 -12.50 -2.90
CA THR A 125 1.75 -13.19 -1.68
C THR A 125 2.71 -12.36 -0.85
N LEU A 126 2.45 -12.30 0.46
CA LEU A 126 3.34 -11.70 1.46
C LEU A 126 3.93 -12.83 2.32
N THR A 127 5.25 -12.82 2.50
CA THR A 127 5.94 -13.74 3.40
C THR A 127 6.50 -12.95 4.58
N VAL A 128 6.06 -13.32 5.78
CA VAL A 128 6.58 -12.79 7.04
C VAL A 128 7.09 -13.96 7.87
N ARG A 129 8.35 -13.93 8.25
CA ARG A 129 9.05 -15.09 8.81
C ARG A 129 8.98 -16.25 7.80
N ASP A 130 8.46 -17.41 8.23
CA ASP A 130 8.29 -18.61 7.38
C ASP A 130 6.86 -18.78 6.86
N VAL A 131 5.98 -17.78 7.08
CA VAL A 131 4.56 -17.89 6.75
C VAL A 131 4.25 -17.01 5.54
N THR A 132 3.81 -17.64 4.45
CA THR A 132 3.34 -16.99 3.24
C THR A 132 1.82 -16.98 3.21
N ARG A 133 1.22 -15.82 2.92
CA ARG A 133 -0.25 -15.65 2.80
C ARG A 133 -0.58 -14.77 1.59
N PRO A 134 -1.72 -15.03 0.95
CA PRO A 134 -2.26 -14.12 -0.06
C PRO A 134 -2.64 -12.78 0.59
N VAL A 135 -2.37 -11.70 -0.13
CA VAL A 135 -2.73 -10.34 0.25
C VAL A 135 -3.24 -9.59 -0.98
N SER A 136 -4.10 -8.61 -0.74
CA SER A 136 -4.58 -7.69 -1.78
C SER A 136 -4.27 -6.26 -1.37
N LEU A 137 -3.65 -5.52 -2.28
CA LEU A 137 -3.34 -4.10 -2.14
C LEU A 137 -4.26 -3.30 -3.05
N SER A 138 -4.86 -2.24 -2.53
CA SER A 138 -5.63 -1.28 -3.33
C SER A 138 -4.73 -0.14 -3.76
N ILE A 139 -4.45 -0.02 -5.05
CA ILE A 139 -3.68 1.10 -5.62
C ILE A 139 -4.54 2.36 -5.50
N LYS A 140 -4.02 3.38 -4.84
CA LYS A 140 -4.71 4.64 -4.57
C LYS A 140 -4.33 5.72 -5.55
N GLN A 141 -3.05 5.77 -5.89
CA GLN A 141 -2.49 6.76 -6.81
C GLN A 141 -1.33 6.13 -7.56
N SER A 142 -1.17 6.55 -8.81
CA SER A 142 0.05 6.31 -9.59
C SER A 142 0.31 7.54 -10.46
N ALA A 143 1.57 7.84 -10.70
CA ALA A 143 1.99 8.91 -11.60
C ALA A 143 3.19 8.44 -12.40
N VAL A 144 3.19 8.73 -13.69
CA VAL A 144 4.26 8.37 -14.63
C VAL A 144 5.00 9.62 -15.06
N SER A 145 6.32 9.54 -15.07
CA SER A 145 7.22 10.56 -15.60
C SER A 145 8.20 9.91 -16.59
N SER A 146 9.03 10.73 -17.25
CA SER A 146 10.04 10.18 -18.16
C SER A 146 11.00 9.24 -17.43
N GLY A 147 10.97 7.94 -17.75
CA GLY A 147 11.85 6.92 -17.17
C GLY A 147 11.57 6.52 -15.72
N ALA A 148 10.46 6.97 -15.13
CA ALA A 148 10.11 6.63 -13.75
C ALA A 148 8.60 6.61 -13.53
N PHE A 149 8.14 5.92 -12.47
CA PHE A 149 6.77 6.06 -11.99
C PHE A 149 6.72 5.98 -10.47
N THR A 150 5.65 6.51 -9.89
CA THR A 150 5.32 6.36 -8.48
C THR A 150 4.01 5.64 -8.32
N ALA A 151 3.86 4.87 -7.25
CA ALA A 151 2.61 4.27 -6.88
C ALA A 151 2.41 4.31 -5.36
N CYS A 152 1.16 4.54 -4.95
CA CYS A 152 0.73 4.43 -3.57
C CYS A 152 -0.36 3.37 -3.48
N ALA A 153 -0.19 2.40 -2.60
CA ALA A 153 -1.15 1.33 -2.37
C ALA A 153 -1.44 1.15 -0.88
N ALA A 154 -2.63 0.66 -0.57
CA ALA A 154 -3.05 0.41 0.80
C ALA A 154 -3.56 -1.03 0.96
N THR A 155 -3.30 -1.61 2.14
CA THR A 155 -3.82 -2.92 2.54
C THR A 155 -4.01 -3.00 4.04
N ARG A 156 -4.79 -3.97 4.49
CA ARG A 156 -4.93 -4.31 5.91
C ARG A 156 -4.38 -5.70 6.16
N ILE A 157 -3.43 -5.80 7.06
CA ILE A 157 -2.75 -7.06 7.41
C ILE A 157 -3.19 -7.52 8.81
N ASP A 158 -3.63 -8.77 8.92
CA ASP A 158 -3.77 -9.46 10.19
C ASP A 158 -2.43 -10.14 10.53
N ARG A 159 -1.66 -9.57 11.47
CA ARG A 159 -0.36 -10.13 11.86
C ARG A 159 -0.45 -11.57 12.40
N THR A 160 -1.61 -11.92 12.96
CA THR A 160 -1.78 -13.26 13.55
C THR A 160 -1.88 -14.36 12.50
N ALA A 161 -2.33 -14.02 11.28
CA ALA A 161 -2.33 -14.92 10.13
C ALA A 161 -0.91 -15.35 9.70
N PHE A 162 0.10 -14.55 10.05
CA PHE A 162 1.52 -14.83 9.79
C PHE A 162 2.25 -15.42 11.02
N GLY A 163 1.52 -15.95 11.99
CA GLY A 163 2.12 -16.52 13.20
C GLY A 163 2.71 -15.50 14.19
N VAL A 164 2.56 -14.21 13.93
CA VAL A 164 3.01 -13.14 14.83
C VAL A 164 1.94 -12.89 15.88
N THR A 165 1.86 -13.78 16.89
CA THR A 165 0.74 -13.86 17.83
C THR A 165 1.03 -13.31 19.23
N ALA A 166 2.27 -12.98 19.55
CA ALA A 166 2.63 -12.47 20.87
C ALA A 166 1.90 -11.14 21.21
N TYR A 167 1.76 -10.87 22.51
CA TYR A 167 1.11 -9.67 23.04
C TYR A 167 -0.33 -9.45 22.57
N ARG A 168 -1.12 -10.54 22.45
CA ARG A 168 -2.56 -10.43 22.13
C ARG A 168 -3.25 -9.51 23.14
N GLY A 169 -4.11 -8.62 22.64
CA GLY A 169 -4.80 -7.60 23.43
C GLY A 169 -3.95 -6.35 23.70
N LEU A 170 -2.65 -6.46 23.88
CA LEU A 170 -1.75 -5.32 24.07
C LEU A 170 -1.27 -4.74 22.71
N ALA A 171 -0.79 -5.59 21.81
CA ALA A 171 -0.39 -5.18 20.47
C ALA A 171 -1.54 -5.39 19.48
N GLY A 172 -1.80 -4.40 18.63
CA GLY A 172 -2.86 -4.45 17.64
C GLY A 172 -2.77 -5.67 16.73
N ARG A 173 -3.91 -6.29 16.46
CA ARG A 173 -4.02 -7.44 15.57
C ARG A 173 -3.88 -7.03 14.11
N TYR A 174 -4.54 -5.94 13.74
CA TYR A 174 -4.57 -5.43 12.38
C TYR A 174 -3.62 -4.25 12.20
N LEU A 175 -2.92 -4.24 11.08
CA LEU A 175 -2.09 -3.13 10.64
C LEU A 175 -2.69 -2.58 9.34
N ASP A 176 -3.09 -1.32 9.34
CA ASP A 176 -3.45 -0.60 8.13
C ASP A 176 -2.16 -0.08 7.49
N MET A 177 -1.76 -0.70 6.37
CA MET A 177 -0.50 -0.46 5.70
C MET A 177 -0.69 0.50 4.53
N THR A 178 0.27 1.39 4.32
CA THR A 178 0.41 2.19 3.12
C THR A 178 1.82 1.96 2.55
N VAL A 179 1.88 1.63 1.28
CA VAL A 179 3.12 1.38 0.53
C VAL A 179 3.26 2.48 -0.49
N GLU A 180 4.35 3.22 -0.43
CA GLU A 180 4.70 4.25 -1.40
C GLU A 180 6.00 3.84 -2.08
N VAL A 181 5.98 3.73 -3.41
CA VAL A 181 7.13 3.32 -4.20
C VAL A 181 7.46 4.35 -5.26
N TRP A 182 8.75 4.55 -5.44
CA TRP A 182 9.36 5.26 -6.56
C TRP A 182 10.15 4.24 -7.39
N CYS A 183 9.77 4.09 -8.65
CA CYS A 183 10.34 3.09 -9.55
C CYS A 183 11.05 3.79 -10.71
N VAL A 184 12.28 3.39 -10.97
CA VAL A 184 13.13 3.97 -12.04
C VAL A 184 13.39 2.92 -13.10
N HIS A 185 13.23 3.27 -14.36
CA HIS A 185 13.49 2.39 -15.49
C HIS A 185 14.98 2.00 -15.52
N LYS A 186 15.25 0.71 -15.75
CA LYS A 186 16.61 0.18 -15.78
C LYS A 186 17.18 0.23 -17.19
#